data_59051cd12dfc5f4e8d3366711a1be107
#
_entry.id   59051cd12dfc5f4e8d3366711a1be107
#
_cell.length_a   1.000
_cell.length_b   1.000
_cell.length_c   1.000
_cell.angle_alpha   90.00
_cell.angle_beta   90.00
_cell.angle_gamma   90.00
#
_symmetry.space_group_name_H-M   'P 1'
#
loop_
_entity.id
_entity.type
_entity.pdbx_description
1 polymer ?
#
loop_
_entity_poly.entity_id
_entity_poly.type
_entity_poly.pdbx_seq_one_letter_code
_entity_poly.pdbx_strand_id
1 'polypeptide(L)'
;LRFLSRQYSQRISTLTAAKVQLLSLLDETMPGITTILPLKSRDPDNCVLLRFIKRFKSFDVIRKMGKTRFLDSYQVLVKKTKDRFAGAKGLTIYELVLNSVTTRGENPLSAMVQDQCVDIVSTAQKAADEINLQMRIIADTIPEYKVLRSMAGVGDRLGPIILGEIGDIRRFHSGKALNAYAGNDAPPYQSGQFESRNRHISKRGNSALRKACFEVMQALKLTKPQDDPVYLFLLKKEQEGKPYNVAKMAAVNKFLRIYYARAMELYK
;
A
#
# COMPACT_ATOMS: atom_id res chain seq x y z
N LEU A 1 -8.36 15.05 -10.28
CA LEU A 1 -8.10 13.77 -9.62
C LEU A 1 -7.02 12.94 -10.31
N ARG A 2 -7.05 12.70 -11.63
CA ARG A 2 -6.07 11.86 -12.35
C ARG A 2 -4.63 12.36 -12.17
N PHE A 3 -4.40 13.67 -12.26
CA PHE A 3 -3.09 14.25 -11.99
C PHE A 3 -2.61 13.91 -10.57
N LEU A 4 -3.43 14.16 -9.56
CA LEU A 4 -3.11 13.86 -8.16
C LEU A 4 -2.90 12.36 -7.92
N SER A 5 -3.71 11.48 -8.53
CA SER A 5 -3.55 10.03 -8.46
C SER A 5 -2.17 9.59 -8.94
N ARG A 6 -1.68 10.18 -10.02
CA ARG A 6 -0.35 9.89 -10.55
C ARG A 6 0.77 10.44 -9.69
N GLN A 7 0.61 11.66 -9.17
CA GLN A 7 1.54 12.23 -8.19
C GLN A 7 1.59 11.39 -6.91
N TYR A 8 0.44 10.96 -6.39
CA TYR A 8 0.37 10.05 -5.26
C TYR A 8 1.14 8.75 -5.52
N SER A 9 0.92 8.11 -6.65
CA SER A 9 1.61 6.86 -7.02
C SER A 9 3.12 7.05 -7.07
N GLN A 10 3.60 8.18 -7.57
CA GLN A 10 5.02 8.51 -7.60
C GLN A 10 5.59 8.72 -6.18
N ARG A 11 4.85 9.43 -5.30
CA ARG A 11 5.27 9.58 -3.89
C ARG A 11 5.34 8.25 -3.16
N ILE A 12 4.38 7.36 -3.39
CA ILE A 12 4.41 6.00 -2.83
C ILE A 12 5.62 5.20 -3.36
N SER A 13 6.00 5.34 -4.63
CA SER A 13 7.19 4.70 -5.17
C SER A 13 8.47 5.21 -4.49
N THR A 14 8.61 6.53 -4.34
CA THR A 14 9.74 7.15 -3.62
C THR A 14 9.79 6.67 -2.16
N LEU A 15 8.64 6.66 -1.47
CA LEU A 15 8.54 6.17 -0.10
C LEU A 15 8.96 4.69 0.02
N THR A 16 8.54 3.86 -0.92
CA THR A 16 8.90 2.43 -0.93
C THR A 16 10.41 2.25 -1.12
N ALA A 17 11.00 2.96 -2.07
CA ALA A 17 12.45 2.92 -2.29
C ALA A 17 13.23 3.37 -1.06
N ALA A 18 12.82 4.48 -0.42
CA ALA A 18 13.45 4.98 0.79
C ALA A 18 13.31 4.00 1.97
N LYS A 19 12.15 3.35 2.12
CA LYS A 19 11.96 2.31 3.15
C LYS A 19 12.89 1.11 2.91
N VAL A 20 13.02 0.64 1.68
CA VAL A 20 13.93 -0.48 1.34
C VAL A 20 15.37 -0.10 1.66
N GLN A 21 15.82 1.09 1.28
CA GLN A 21 17.16 1.58 1.58
C GLN A 21 17.41 1.67 3.10
N LEU A 22 16.46 2.23 3.85
CA LEU A 22 16.56 2.29 5.31
C LEU A 22 16.66 0.90 5.94
N LEU A 23 15.82 -0.05 5.51
CA LEU A 23 15.85 -1.42 6.03
C LEU A 23 17.19 -2.11 5.75
N SER A 24 17.76 -1.93 4.55
CA SER A 24 19.09 -2.46 4.21
C SER A 24 20.19 -1.90 5.13
N LEU A 25 20.15 -0.59 5.44
CA LEU A 25 21.09 0.01 6.40
C LEU A 25 20.90 -0.52 7.82
N LEU A 26 19.65 -0.81 8.22
CA LEU A 26 19.37 -1.39 9.54
C LEU A 26 19.88 -2.82 9.66
N ASP A 27 19.85 -3.60 8.59
CA ASP A 27 20.41 -4.96 8.62
C ASP A 27 21.91 -4.95 8.90
N GLU A 28 22.63 -3.88 8.52
CA GLU A 28 24.05 -3.70 8.80
C GLU A 28 24.34 -3.14 10.21
N THR A 29 23.49 -2.22 10.71
CA THR A 29 23.77 -1.42 11.92
C THR A 29 22.95 -1.84 13.14
N MET A 30 21.75 -2.40 12.92
CA MET A 30 20.78 -2.84 13.93
C MET A 30 20.05 -4.12 13.48
N PRO A 31 20.77 -5.23 13.20
CA PRO A 31 20.17 -6.43 12.61
C PRO A 31 19.02 -6.97 13.47
N GLY A 32 17.91 -7.30 12.82
CA GLY A 32 16.70 -7.86 13.45
C GLY A 32 15.84 -6.86 14.21
N ILE A 33 16.19 -5.57 14.34
CA ILE A 33 15.37 -4.58 15.07
C ILE A 33 13.94 -4.47 14.50
N THR A 34 13.76 -4.66 13.22
CA THR A 34 12.48 -4.55 12.52
C THR A 34 11.47 -5.64 12.90
N THR A 35 11.93 -6.76 13.47
CA THR A 35 11.06 -7.82 14.00
C THR A 35 10.37 -7.38 15.29
N ILE A 36 11.04 -6.55 16.10
CA ILE A 36 10.53 -6.02 17.37
C ILE A 36 9.81 -4.69 17.15
N LEU A 37 10.42 -3.79 16.37
CA LEU A 37 9.90 -2.46 16.03
C LEU A 37 9.60 -2.38 14.52
N PRO A 38 8.43 -2.81 14.06
CA PRO A 38 8.11 -2.81 12.64
C PRO A 38 7.89 -1.40 12.08
N LEU A 39 8.32 -1.17 10.84
CA LEU A 39 8.07 0.07 10.08
C LEU A 39 6.65 0.08 9.50
N LYS A 40 5.62 -0.05 10.35
CA LYS A 40 4.20 -0.15 9.92
C LYS A 40 3.38 1.11 10.15
N SER A 41 3.88 2.09 10.90
CA SER A 41 3.13 3.31 11.18
C SER A 41 2.93 4.15 9.92
N ARG A 42 1.68 4.61 9.72
CA ARG A 42 1.37 5.62 8.68
C ARG A 42 1.78 7.03 9.12
N ASP A 43 1.91 7.24 10.42
CA ASP A 43 2.34 8.50 11.00
C ASP A 43 3.83 8.41 11.37
N PRO A 44 4.73 9.04 10.57
CA PRO A 44 6.16 8.98 10.81
C PRO A 44 6.55 9.57 12.17
N ASP A 45 5.83 10.59 12.61
CA ASP A 45 6.11 11.29 13.87
C ASP A 45 5.79 10.41 15.09
N ASN A 46 4.92 9.41 14.96
CA ASN A 46 4.61 8.42 15.98
C ASN A 46 5.25 7.04 15.73
N CYS A 47 6.09 6.90 14.70
CA CYS A 47 6.77 5.66 14.41
C CYS A 47 7.93 5.43 15.40
N VAL A 48 7.78 4.45 16.31
CA VAL A 48 8.78 4.12 17.32
C VAL A 48 10.12 3.78 16.68
N LEU A 49 10.13 2.99 15.60
CA LEU A 49 11.37 2.62 14.89
C LEU A 49 12.13 3.83 14.37
N LEU A 50 11.45 4.78 13.70
CA LEU A 50 12.11 5.96 13.15
C LEU A 50 12.73 6.85 14.27
N ARG A 51 12.01 7.00 15.37
CA ARG A 51 12.54 7.71 16.55
C ARG A 51 13.71 6.95 17.20
N PHE A 52 13.62 5.62 17.24
CA PHE A 52 14.64 4.75 17.77
C PHE A 52 15.96 4.90 16.99
N ILE A 53 15.87 4.84 15.64
CA ILE A 53 17.03 5.03 14.76
C ILE A 53 17.67 6.39 14.99
N LYS A 54 16.88 7.47 15.01
CA LYS A 54 17.38 8.83 15.27
C LYS A 54 18.09 8.96 16.62
N ARG A 55 17.64 8.24 17.64
CA ARG A 55 18.19 8.33 19.00
C ARG A 55 19.44 7.48 19.21
N PHE A 56 19.45 6.24 18.71
CA PHE A 56 20.45 5.26 19.07
C PHE A 56 21.48 4.96 17.97
N LYS A 57 21.18 5.28 16.71
CA LYS A 57 22.06 5.17 15.53
C LYS A 57 22.55 3.75 15.19
N SER A 58 23.08 3.01 16.16
CA SER A 58 23.56 1.64 15.97
C SER A 58 23.48 0.83 17.28
N PHE A 59 23.56 -0.49 17.18
CA PHE A 59 23.62 -1.35 18.37
C PHE A 59 24.89 -1.13 19.18
N ASP A 60 25.99 -0.71 18.56
CA ASP A 60 27.23 -0.42 19.29
C ASP A 60 27.08 0.76 20.25
N VAL A 61 26.32 1.79 19.87
CA VAL A 61 25.98 2.90 20.77
C VAL A 61 25.21 2.39 22.00
N ILE A 62 24.26 1.46 21.80
CA ILE A 62 23.48 0.87 22.89
C ILE A 62 24.36 0.00 23.80
N ARG A 63 25.27 -0.81 23.23
CA ARG A 63 26.25 -1.61 24.00
C ARG A 63 27.10 -0.74 24.89
N LYS A 64 27.66 0.36 24.34
CA LYS A 64 28.45 1.34 25.10
C LYS A 64 27.65 2.05 26.19
N MET A 65 26.38 2.32 25.93
CA MET A 65 25.50 3.00 26.89
C MET A 65 25.21 2.13 28.13
N GLY A 66 25.15 0.81 27.98
CA GLY A 66 24.76 -0.15 29.01
C GLY A 66 23.26 -0.22 29.28
N LYS A 67 22.85 -1.30 29.97
CA LYS A 67 21.44 -1.69 30.14
C LYS A 67 20.56 -0.60 30.75
N THR A 68 20.94 -0.09 31.91
CA THR A 68 20.12 0.84 32.67
C THR A 68 19.87 2.14 31.89
N ARG A 69 20.95 2.77 31.41
CA ARG A 69 20.86 4.01 30.64
C ARG A 69 20.06 3.83 29.34
N PHE A 70 20.21 2.69 28.68
CA PHE A 70 19.43 2.38 27.50
C PHE A 70 17.94 2.28 27.82
N LEU A 71 17.55 1.52 28.84
CA LEU A 71 16.15 1.34 29.22
C LEU A 71 15.50 2.67 29.60
N ASP A 72 16.19 3.52 30.38
CA ASP A 72 15.68 4.85 30.75
C ASP A 72 15.47 5.73 29.48
N SER A 73 16.48 5.78 28.60
CA SER A 73 16.39 6.53 27.34
C SER A 73 15.30 6.02 26.44
N TYR A 74 15.09 4.70 26.39
CA TYR A 74 14.05 4.07 25.59
C TYR A 74 12.65 4.37 26.15
N GLN A 75 12.46 4.33 27.47
CA GLN A 75 11.20 4.70 28.10
C GLN A 75 10.80 6.15 27.82
N VAL A 76 11.77 7.09 27.88
CA VAL A 76 11.54 8.49 27.52
C VAL A 76 11.11 8.63 26.06
N LEU A 77 11.73 7.87 25.16
CA LEU A 77 11.40 7.87 23.73
C LEU A 77 9.97 7.38 23.51
N VAL A 78 9.60 6.27 24.13
CA VAL A 78 8.29 5.61 23.96
C VAL A 78 7.15 6.44 24.54
N LYS A 79 7.34 7.12 25.68
CA LYS A 79 6.32 8.03 26.27
C LYS A 79 5.84 9.09 25.28
N LYS A 80 6.65 9.46 24.30
CA LYS A 80 6.33 10.43 23.24
C LYS A 80 5.60 9.79 22.04
N THR A 81 5.31 8.49 22.09
CA THR A 81 4.63 7.77 21.00
C THR A 81 3.25 7.28 21.45
N LYS A 82 2.37 6.99 20.48
CA LYS A 82 1.03 6.44 20.75
C LYS A 82 1.01 4.91 20.88
N ASP A 83 2.17 4.24 20.79
CA ASP A 83 2.26 2.78 20.88
C ASP A 83 2.31 2.32 22.34
N ARG A 84 1.15 1.83 22.84
CA ARG A 84 0.98 1.38 24.22
C ARG A 84 1.87 0.18 24.59
N PHE A 85 2.27 -0.64 23.63
CA PHE A 85 3.05 -1.86 23.85
C PHE A 85 4.55 -1.66 23.66
N ALA A 86 4.96 -0.51 23.16
CA ALA A 86 6.37 -0.26 22.86
C ALA A 86 7.25 -0.28 24.12
N GLY A 87 6.73 0.17 25.27
CA GLY A 87 7.48 0.22 26.53
C GLY A 87 7.98 -1.14 27.02
N ALA A 88 7.19 -2.19 26.85
CA ALA A 88 7.54 -3.55 27.26
C ALA A 88 8.69 -4.16 26.40
N LYS A 89 8.97 -3.62 25.23
CA LYS A 89 9.97 -4.16 24.28
C LYS A 89 11.41 -3.82 24.62
N GLY A 90 11.66 -2.94 25.57
CA GLY A 90 13.01 -2.46 25.90
C GLY A 90 13.99 -3.57 26.27
N LEU A 91 13.58 -4.52 27.10
CA LEU A 91 14.41 -5.65 27.49
C LEU A 91 14.72 -6.56 26.30
N THR A 92 13.72 -6.91 25.53
CA THR A 92 13.88 -7.75 24.31
C THR A 92 14.80 -7.10 23.29
N ILE A 93 14.73 -5.76 23.14
CA ILE A 93 15.68 -5.02 22.28
C ILE A 93 17.08 -5.11 22.84
N TYR A 94 17.28 -4.95 24.14
CA TYR A 94 18.60 -5.02 24.76
C TYR A 94 19.20 -6.43 24.62
N GLU A 95 18.42 -7.48 24.78
CA GLU A 95 18.83 -8.87 24.53
C GLU A 95 19.22 -9.07 23.06
N LEU A 96 18.45 -8.54 22.12
CA LEU A 96 18.79 -8.56 20.69
C LEU A 96 20.14 -7.85 20.45
N VAL A 97 20.36 -6.69 21.06
CA VAL A 97 21.62 -5.93 20.94
C VAL A 97 22.83 -6.76 21.40
N LEU A 98 22.71 -7.51 22.50
CA LEU A 98 23.81 -8.34 23.03
C LEU A 98 24.10 -9.56 22.14
N ASN A 99 23.07 -10.14 21.55
CA ASN A 99 23.16 -11.38 20.76
C ASN A 99 23.36 -11.15 19.25
N SER A 100 23.41 -9.90 18.80
CA SER A 100 23.57 -9.57 17.38
C SER A 100 24.99 -9.13 17.06
N VAL A 101 25.43 -9.44 15.85
CA VAL A 101 26.69 -8.94 15.28
C VAL A 101 26.37 -7.89 14.23
N THR A 102 26.90 -6.69 14.41
CA THR A 102 26.78 -5.60 13.43
C THR A 102 27.90 -5.71 12.41
N THR A 103 27.57 -5.69 11.12
CA THR A 103 28.58 -5.69 10.05
C THR A 103 29.15 -4.30 9.82
N ARG A 104 28.39 -3.27 10.20
CA ARG A 104 28.84 -1.88 10.20
C ARG A 104 28.67 -1.29 11.60
N GLY A 105 29.78 -1.11 12.26
CA GLY A 105 29.85 -0.56 13.61
C GLY A 105 29.48 0.93 13.68
N GLU A 106 29.66 1.53 14.85
CA GLU A 106 29.44 2.96 15.07
C GLU A 106 30.32 3.79 14.11
N ASN A 107 29.66 4.51 13.20
CA ASN A 107 30.32 5.34 12.20
C ASN A 107 29.48 6.61 11.96
N PRO A 108 30.09 7.82 12.11
CA PRO A 108 29.39 9.08 11.89
C PRO A 108 28.75 9.21 10.50
N LEU A 109 29.41 8.69 9.46
CA LEU A 109 28.87 8.73 8.09
C LEU A 109 27.64 7.82 7.94
N SER A 110 27.69 6.63 8.52
CA SER A 110 26.51 5.74 8.53
C SER A 110 25.34 6.34 9.30
N ALA A 111 25.61 7.00 10.43
CA ALA A 111 24.57 7.71 11.21
C ALA A 111 23.96 8.85 10.42
N MET A 112 24.77 9.62 9.70
CA MET A 112 24.30 10.69 8.82
C MET A 112 23.38 10.16 7.70
N VAL A 113 23.79 9.09 7.02
CA VAL A 113 22.99 8.47 5.95
C VAL A 113 21.68 7.90 6.49
N GLN A 114 21.70 7.28 7.68
CA GLN A 114 20.48 6.81 8.34
C GLN A 114 19.51 7.94 8.65
N ASP A 115 20.01 9.07 9.18
CA ASP A 115 19.18 10.24 9.44
C ASP A 115 18.52 10.76 8.15
N GLN A 116 19.29 10.89 7.08
CA GLN A 116 18.76 11.28 5.77
C GLN A 116 17.69 10.30 5.27
N CYS A 117 17.91 8.99 5.39
CA CYS A 117 16.90 8.00 5.00
C CYS A 117 15.62 8.12 5.84
N VAL A 118 15.73 8.34 7.16
CA VAL A 118 14.57 8.57 8.03
C VAL A 118 13.82 9.83 7.64
N ASP A 119 14.53 10.92 7.30
CA ASP A 119 13.92 12.17 6.87
C ASP A 119 13.21 12.03 5.51
N ILE A 120 13.81 11.32 4.56
CA ILE A 120 13.18 11.03 3.26
C ILE A 120 11.91 10.19 3.46
N VAL A 121 11.96 9.12 4.28
CA VAL A 121 10.78 8.30 4.59
C VAL A 121 9.68 9.16 5.22
N SER A 122 10.04 10.01 6.19
CA SER A 122 9.07 10.86 6.89
C SER A 122 8.43 11.89 5.94
N THR A 123 9.24 12.56 5.14
CA THR A 123 8.78 13.60 4.20
C THR A 123 7.93 12.99 3.08
N ALA A 124 8.36 11.86 2.51
CA ALA A 124 7.62 11.19 1.45
C ALA A 124 6.27 10.65 1.94
N GLN A 125 6.20 10.14 3.19
CA GLN A 125 4.94 9.70 3.78
C GLN A 125 3.98 10.87 3.96
N LYS A 126 4.43 11.98 4.57
CA LYS A 126 3.60 13.19 4.77
C LYS A 126 3.09 13.74 3.44
N ALA A 127 3.94 13.84 2.43
CA ALA A 127 3.55 14.31 1.11
C ALA A 127 2.53 13.38 0.43
N ALA A 128 2.65 12.05 0.59
CA ALA A 128 1.67 11.11 0.08
C ALA A 128 0.32 11.25 0.80
N ASP A 129 0.33 11.41 2.12
CA ASP A 129 -0.89 11.56 2.92
C ASP A 129 -1.63 12.87 2.60
N GLU A 130 -0.90 13.96 2.38
CA GLU A 130 -1.46 15.24 1.95
C GLU A 130 -2.14 15.13 0.58
N ILE A 131 -1.47 14.55 -0.41
CA ILE A 131 -2.07 14.32 -1.73
C ILE A 131 -3.33 13.44 -1.61
N ASN A 132 -3.28 12.39 -0.80
CA ASN A 132 -4.44 11.52 -0.58
C ASN A 132 -5.61 12.27 0.05
N LEU A 133 -5.35 13.18 1.00
CA LEU A 133 -6.38 14.04 1.60
C LEU A 133 -7.02 14.95 0.55
N GLN A 134 -6.22 15.63 -0.28
CA GLN A 134 -6.73 16.49 -1.35
C GLN A 134 -7.55 15.70 -2.39
N MET A 135 -7.10 14.50 -2.72
CA MET A 135 -7.84 13.61 -3.62
C MET A 135 -9.22 13.25 -3.05
N ARG A 136 -9.33 13.01 -1.75
CA ARG A 136 -10.61 12.72 -1.08
C ARG A 136 -11.54 13.94 -1.11
N ILE A 137 -11.03 15.12 -0.74
CA ILE A 137 -11.81 16.37 -0.76
C ILE A 137 -12.42 16.60 -2.15
N ILE A 138 -11.63 16.43 -3.21
CA ILE A 138 -12.12 16.58 -4.58
C ILE A 138 -13.09 15.45 -4.94
N ALA A 139 -12.82 14.21 -4.54
CA ALA A 139 -13.69 13.08 -4.84
C ALA A 139 -15.07 13.24 -4.20
N ASP A 140 -15.15 13.77 -2.98
CA ASP A 140 -16.40 13.97 -2.25
C ASP A 140 -17.38 14.94 -2.99
N THR A 141 -16.87 15.79 -3.88
CA THR A 141 -17.69 16.68 -4.73
C THR A 141 -18.30 15.97 -5.95
N ILE A 142 -17.90 14.74 -6.24
CA ILE A 142 -18.28 13.99 -7.44
C ILE A 142 -19.33 12.94 -7.08
N PRO A 143 -20.56 12.99 -7.70
CA PRO A 143 -21.68 12.11 -7.32
C PRO A 143 -21.35 10.61 -7.35
N GLU A 144 -20.60 10.15 -8.37
CA GLU A 144 -20.21 8.75 -8.55
C GLU A 144 -19.29 8.23 -7.44
N TYR A 145 -18.68 9.12 -6.67
CA TYR A 145 -17.82 8.71 -5.55
C TYR A 145 -18.61 7.99 -4.45
N LYS A 146 -19.84 8.44 -4.16
CA LYS A 146 -20.73 7.79 -3.19
C LYS A 146 -21.05 6.35 -3.61
N VAL A 147 -21.34 6.15 -4.90
CA VAL A 147 -21.56 4.81 -5.47
C VAL A 147 -20.32 3.95 -5.30
N LEU A 148 -19.15 4.47 -5.64
CA LEU A 148 -17.90 3.73 -5.56
C LEU A 148 -17.57 3.36 -4.11
N ARG A 149 -17.79 4.28 -3.16
CA ARG A 149 -17.55 4.06 -1.71
C ARG A 149 -18.51 3.04 -1.09
N SER A 150 -19.70 2.86 -1.65
CA SER A 150 -20.65 1.84 -1.20
C SER A 150 -20.26 0.41 -1.63
N MET A 151 -19.28 0.27 -2.53
CA MET A 151 -18.79 -1.03 -2.98
C MET A 151 -17.74 -1.58 -2.03
N ALA A 152 -17.87 -2.84 -1.64
CA ALA A 152 -16.94 -3.50 -0.73
C ALA A 152 -15.49 -3.47 -1.28
N GLY A 153 -14.53 -3.32 -0.39
CA GLY A 153 -13.11 -3.25 -0.73
C GLY A 153 -12.62 -1.88 -1.23
N VAL A 154 -13.54 -0.92 -1.45
CA VAL A 154 -13.18 0.45 -1.87
C VAL A 154 -13.04 1.35 -0.65
N GLY A 155 -11.80 1.62 -0.28
CA GLY A 155 -11.44 2.54 0.81
C GLY A 155 -11.15 3.96 0.35
N ASP A 156 -10.81 4.82 1.33
CA ASP A 156 -10.51 6.25 1.13
C ASP A 156 -9.33 6.52 0.18
N ARG A 157 -8.46 5.55 -0.01
CA ARG A 157 -7.34 5.63 -0.94
C ARG A 157 -7.72 5.18 -2.35
N LEU A 158 -8.36 4.02 -2.47
CA LEU A 158 -8.64 3.43 -3.78
C LEU A 158 -9.80 4.13 -4.50
N GLY A 159 -10.80 4.60 -3.75
CA GLY A 159 -11.96 5.30 -4.33
C GLY A 159 -11.58 6.51 -5.20
N PRO A 160 -10.84 7.50 -4.66
CA PRO A 160 -10.41 8.65 -5.45
C PRO A 160 -9.49 8.29 -6.63
N ILE A 161 -8.62 7.27 -6.47
CA ILE A 161 -7.75 6.78 -7.56
C ILE A 161 -8.59 6.23 -8.71
N ILE A 162 -9.52 5.32 -8.41
CA ILE A 162 -10.39 4.69 -9.43
C ILE A 162 -11.22 5.76 -10.12
N LEU A 163 -11.85 6.67 -9.36
CA LEU A 163 -12.65 7.76 -9.88
C LEU A 163 -11.84 8.68 -10.80
N GLY A 164 -10.63 9.06 -10.38
CA GLY A 164 -9.73 9.91 -11.16
C GLY A 164 -9.24 9.26 -12.45
N GLU A 165 -8.96 7.95 -12.43
CA GLU A 165 -8.50 7.23 -13.62
C GLU A 165 -9.65 6.94 -14.60
N ILE A 166 -10.87 6.74 -14.12
CA ILE A 166 -12.08 6.60 -14.97
C ILE A 166 -12.44 7.95 -15.58
N GLY A 167 -12.45 9.03 -14.78
CA GLY A 167 -13.00 10.33 -15.18
C GLY A 167 -14.51 10.27 -15.35
N ASP A 168 -15.09 10.99 -16.31
CA ASP A 168 -16.52 10.98 -16.59
C ASP A 168 -16.99 9.60 -17.06
N ILE A 169 -17.85 8.97 -16.29
CA ILE A 169 -18.38 7.64 -16.60
C ILE A 169 -19.25 7.62 -17.87
N ARG A 170 -19.88 8.75 -18.20
CA ARG A 170 -20.79 8.88 -19.36
C ARG A 170 -20.06 8.77 -20.70
N ARG A 171 -18.74 8.96 -20.73
CA ARG A 171 -17.94 8.77 -21.95
C ARG A 171 -17.87 7.30 -22.39
N PHE A 172 -18.26 6.37 -21.55
CA PHE A 172 -18.29 4.95 -21.89
C PHE A 172 -19.72 4.54 -22.29
N HIS A 173 -19.87 3.94 -23.46
CA HIS A 173 -21.18 3.45 -23.92
C HIS A 173 -21.62 2.15 -23.24
N SER A 174 -20.75 1.47 -22.49
CA SER A 174 -21.07 0.23 -21.77
C SER A 174 -20.03 -0.12 -20.70
N GLY A 175 -20.42 -0.97 -19.74
CA GLY A 175 -19.46 -1.56 -18.79
C GLY A 175 -18.38 -2.43 -19.47
N LYS A 176 -18.64 -2.96 -20.67
CA LYS A 176 -17.64 -3.62 -21.51
C LYS A 176 -16.55 -2.65 -21.98
N ALA A 177 -16.96 -1.45 -22.42
CA ALA A 177 -16.01 -0.40 -22.84
C ALA A 177 -15.14 0.08 -21.68
N LEU A 178 -15.72 0.24 -20.47
CA LEU A 178 -14.95 0.56 -19.28
C LEU A 178 -13.93 -0.54 -18.92
N ASN A 179 -14.32 -1.81 -19.07
CA ASN A 179 -13.42 -2.94 -18.82
C ASN A 179 -12.26 -3.00 -19.84
N ALA A 180 -12.55 -2.75 -21.12
CA ALA A 180 -11.52 -2.62 -22.18
C ALA A 180 -10.60 -1.41 -21.92
N TYR A 181 -11.15 -0.28 -21.46
CA TYR A 181 -10.35 0.87 -21.05
C TYR A 181 -9.36 0.55 -19.91
N ALA A 182 -9.72 -0.31 -18.99
CA ALA A 182 -8.81 -0.83 -17.97
C ALA A 182 -7.78 -1.84 -18.54
N GLY A 183 -7.92 -2.26 -19.81
CA GLY A 183 -7.09 -3.30 -20.44
C GLY A 183 -7.29 -4.67 -19.80
N ASN A 184 -8.50 -4.93 -19.30
CA ASN A 184 -8.91 -6.19 -18.70
C ASN A 184 -9.81 -7.03 -19.64
N ASP A 185 -9.94 -6.62 -20.88
CA ASP A 185 -10.54 -7.39 -21.95
C ASP A 185 -9.62 -8.52 -22.41
N ALA A 186 -10.20 -9.60 -22.85
CA ALA A 186 -9.49 -10.71 -23.47
C ALA A 186 -9.92 -10.80 -24.94
N PRO A 187 -9.25 -10.07 -25.85
CA PRO A 187 -9.62 -10.08 -27.26
C PRO A 187 -9.48 -11.49 -27.84
N PRO A 188 -10.29 -11.84 -28.85
CA PRO A 188 -10.10 -13.09 -29.56
C PRO A 188 -8.71 -13.11 -30.19
N TYR A 189 -8.00 -14.21 -30.03
CA TYR A 189 -6.77 -14.50 -30.74
C TYR A 189 -7.08 -15.59 -31.76
N GLN A 190 -7.25 -15.16 -33.00
CA GLN A 190 -7.60 -16.03 -34.12
C GLN A 190 -6.57 -15.85 -35.22
N SER A 191 -6.10 -16.95 -35.77
CA SER A 191 -5.23 -16.98 -36.96
C SER A 191 -5.73 -18.10 -37.87
N GLY A 192 -6.40 -17.73 -38.95
CA GLY A 192 -7.06 -18.70 -39.82
C GLY A 192 -8.12 -19.52 -39.09
N GLN A 193 -7.98 -20.85 -39.11
CA GLN A 193 -8.89 -21.76 -38.38
C GLN A 193 -8.56 -21.95 -36.89
N PHE A 194 -7.46 -21.35 -36.40
CA PHE A 194 -7.02 -21.50 -35.02
C PHE A 194 -7.71 -20.45 -34.12
N GLU A 195 -8.43 -20.92 -33.11
CA GLU A 195 -8.98 -20.10 -32.02
C GLU A 195 -8.36 -20.52 -30.68
N SER A 196 -7.63 -19.58 -30.04
CA SER A 196 -7.01 -19.84 -28.74
C SER A 196 -8.07 -19.96 -27.64
N ARG A 197 -8.09 -21.10 -26.93
CA ARG A 197 -8.94 -21.30 -25.74
C ARG A 197 -8.41 -20.57 -24.51
N ASN A 198 -7.08 -20.36 -24.41
CA ASN A 198 -6.43 -19.66 -23.30
C ASN A 198 -6.11 -18.21 -23.70
N ARG A 199 -7.01 -17.31 -23.34
CA ARG A 199 -6.88 -15.88 -23.66
C ARG A 199 -6.31 -15.11 -22.49
N HIS A 200 -5.29 -14.31 -22.75
CA HIS A 200 -4.76 -13.34 -21.79
C HIS A 200 -5.46 -12.00 -21.92
N ILE A 201 -5.51 -11.23 -20.83
CA ILE A 201 -5.99 -9.85 -20.87
C ILE A 201 -5.10 -9.00 -21.76
N SER A 202 -5.69 -8.02 -22.47
CA SER A 202 -4.98 -7.19 -23.48
C SER A 202 -3.86 -6.37 -22.87
N LYS A 203 -4.01 -5.91 -21.62
CA LYS A 203 -3.14 -4.94 -20.92
C LYS A 203 -2.92 -3.62 -21.68
N ARG A 204 -3.58 -3.39 -22.80
CA ARG A 204 -3.46 -2.21 -23.66
C ARG A 204 -4.15 -0.95 -23.13
N GLY A 205 -4.89 -1.07 -22.01
CA GLY A 205 -5.63 0.02 -21.41
C GLY A 205 -4.91 0.71 -20.25
N ASN A 206 -5.69 1.39 -19.42
CA ASN A 206 -5.20 2.14 -18.25
C ASN A 206 -4.67 1.20 -17.16
N SER A 207 -3.35 1.12 -17.04
CA SER A 207 -2.68 0.26 -16.07
C SER A 207 -2.89 0.71 -14.62
N ALA A 208 -3.03 2.03 -14.38
CA ALA A 208 -3.27 2.55 -13.03
C ALA A 208 -4.67 2.17 -12.53
N LEU A 209 -5.69 2.29 -13.39
CA LEU A 209 -7.04 1.81 -13.09
C LEU A 209 -7.05 0.31 -12.82
N ARG A 210 -6.42 -0.47 -13.70
CA ARG A 210 -6.34 -1.93 -13.55
C ARG A 210 -5.67 -2.32 -12.23
N LYS A 211 -4.55 -1.67 -11.85
CA LYS A 211 -3.87 -1.89 -10.58
C LYS A 211 -4.77 -1.56 -9.40
N ALA A 212 -5.42 -0.40 -9.39
CA ALA A 212 -6.32 0.00 -8.31
C ALA A 212 -7.48 -0.99 -8.13
N CYS A 213 -8.10 -1.44 -9.23
CA CYS A 213 -9.16 -2.47 -9.17
C CYS A 213 -8.64 -3.82 -8.67
N PHE A 214 -7.40 -4.19 -9.02
CA PHE A 214 -6.78 -5.41 -8.50
C PHE A 214 -6.54 -5.30 -6.98
N GLU A 215 -6.14 -4.14 -6.47
CA GLU A 215 -5.99 -3.88 -5.04
C GLU A 215 -7.34 -3.95 -4.30
N VAL A 216 -8.46 -3.55 -4.94
CA VAL A 216 -9.82 -3.80 -4.40
C VAL A 216 -10.06 -5.29 -4.21
N MET A 217 -9.69 -6.13 -5.17
CA MET A 217 -9.84 -7.59 -5.04
C MET A 217 -8.99 -8.15 -3.89
N GLN A 218 -7.82 -7.57 -3.62
CA GLN A 218 -7.02 -7.94 -2.44
C GLN A 218 -7.73 -7.55 -1.14
N ALA A 219 -8.31 -6.35 -1.09
CA ALA A 219 -9.09 -5.91 0.07
C ALA A 219 -10.30 -6.83 0.33
N LEU A 220 -11.02 -7.24 -0.71
CA LEU A 220 -12.13 -8.21 -0.59
C LEU A 220 -11.67 -9.55 -0.01
N LYS A 221 -10.50 -10.05 -0.40
CA LYS A 221 -9.94 -11.31 0.16
C LYS A 221 -9.55 -11.17 1.64
N LEU A 222 -9.19 -9.98 2.08
CA LEU A 222 -8.88 -9.70 3.49
C LEU A 222 -10.14 -9.51 4.33
N THR A 223 -11.12 -8.75 3.84
CA THR A 223 -12.35 -8.41 4.58
C THR A 223 -13.42 -9.49 4.52
N LYS A 224 -13.40 -10.33 3.48
CA LYS A 224 -14.33 -11.47 3.24
C LYS A 224 -15.82 -11.10 3.41
N PRO A 225 -16.34 -10.09 2.70
CA PRO A 225 -17.74 -9.69 2.82
C PRO A 225 -18.67 -10.78 2.27
N GLN A 226 -19.47 -11.40 3.14
CA GLN A 226 -20.23 -12.62 2.81
C GLN A 226 -21.31 -12.40 1.73
N ASP A 227 -21.90 -11.21 1.67
CA ASP A 227 -23.01 -10.90 0.75
C ASP A 227 -22.58 -10.07 -0.48
N ASP A 228 -21.27 -9.83 -0.65
CA ASP A 228 -20.78 -9.03 -1.78
C ASP A 228 -20.73 -9.85 -3.08
N PRO A 229 -21.44 -9.42 -4.14
CA PRO A 229 -21.53 -10.19 -5.39
C PRO A 229 -20.20 -10.31 -6.13
N VAL A 230 -19.25 -9.38 -5.91
CA VAL A 230 -17.91 -9.44 -6.52
C VAL A 230 -17.05 -10.43 -5.78
N TYR A 231 -17.11 -10.43 -4.45
CA TYR A 231 -16.38 -11.38 -3.62
C TYR A 231 -16.87 -12.82 -3.86
N LEU A 232 -18.19 -13.05 -3.85
CA LEU A 232 -18.76 -14.38 -4.15
C LEU A 232 -18.35 -14.87 -5.55
N PHE A 233 -18.31 -13.98 -6.53
CA PHE A 233 -17.84 -14.34 -7.86
C PHE A 233 -16.35 -14.67 -7.89
N LEU A 234 -15.53 -13.94 -7.12
CA LEU A 234 -14.10 -14.23 -6.97
C LEU A 234 -13.90 -15.63 -6.40
N LEU A 235 -14.60 -15.97 -5.31
CA LEU A 235 -14.54 -17.31 -4.70
C LEU A 235 -14.99 -18.41 -5.68
N LYS A 236 -16.08 -18.19 -6.42
CA LYS A 236 -16.53 -19.12 -7.45
C LYS A 236 -15.43 -19.40 -8.48
N LYS A 237 -14.71 -18.35 -8.93
CA LYS A 237 -13.63 -18.51 -9.91
C LYS A 237 -12.42 -19.27 -9.35
N GLU A 238 -12.12 -19.12 -8.08
CA GLU A 238 -11.10 -19.91 -7.39
C GLU A 238 -11.53 -21.37 -7.25
N GLN A 239 -12.80 -21.64 -6.91
CA GLN A 239 -13.37 -22.99 -6.84
C GLN A 239 -13.39 -23.71 -8.22
N GLU A 240 -13.55 -22.95 -9.31
CA GLU A 240 -13.42 -23.45 -10.68
C GLU A 240 -11.96 -23.80 -11.06
N GLY A 241 -11.02 -23.74 -10.11
CA GLY A 241 -9.59 -24.03 -10.32
C GLY A 241 -8.82 -22.95 -11.09
N LYS A 242 -9.35 -21.73 -11.21
CA LYS A 242 -8.62 -20.63 -11.88
C LYS A 242 -7.44 -20.17 -11.01
N PRO A 243 -6.25 -19.96 -11.60
CA PRO A 243 -5.13 -19.36 -10.88
C PRO A 243 -5.51 -18.05 -10.21
N TYR A 244 -4.96 -17.82 -9.02
CA TYR A 244 -5.28 -16.68 -8.14
C TYR A 244 -5.40 -15.32 -8.84
N ASN A 245 -4.42 -14.97 -9.68
CA ASN A 245 -4.45 -13.70 -10.41
C ASN A 245 -5.51 -13.67 -11.52
N VAL A 246 -5.80 -14.82 -12.15
CA VAL A 246 -6.84 -14.94 -13.17
C VAL A 246 -8.23 -14.77 -12.54
N ALA A 247 -8.48 -15.43 -11.40
CA ALA A 247 -9.72 -15.27 -10.65
C ALA A 247 -9.97 -13.81 -10.26
N LYS A 248 -8.94 -13.10 -9.74
CA LYS A 248 -9.02 -11.68 -9.41
C LYS A 248 -9.32 -10.81 -10.63
N MET A 249 -8.67 -11.04 -11.76
CA MET A 249 -8.92 -10.24 -12.96
C MET A 249 -10.33 -10.49 -13.55
N ALA A 250 -10.86 -11.71 -13.41
CA ALA A 250 -12.26 -11.97 -13.73
C ALA A 250 -13.22 -11.22 -12.80
N ALA A 251 -12.90 -11.14 -11.50
CA ALA A 251 -13.67 -10.38 -10.53
C ALA A 251 -13.58 -8.86 -10.76
N VAL A 252 -12.42 -8.32 -11.21
CA VAL A 252 -12.27 -6.92 -11.66
C VAL A 252 -13.26 -6.61 -12.80
N ASN A 253 -13.42 -7.51 -13.76
CA ASN A 253 -14.41 -7.31 -14.83
C ASN A 253 -15.83 -7.16 -14.24
N LYS A 254 -16.22 -8.04 -13.31
CA LYS A 254 -17.52 -7.95 -12.64
C LYS A 254 -17.67 -6.67 -11.84
N PHE A 255 -16.64 -6.26 -11.09
CA PHE A 255 -16.60 -5.03 -10.32
C PHE A 255 -16.85 -3.80 -11.20
N LEU A 256 -16.09 -3.64 -12.29
CA LEU A 256 -16.23 -2.50 -13.22
C LEU A 256 -17.60 -2.45 -13.88
N ARG A 257 -18.19 -3.60 -14.21
CA ARG A 257 -19.54 -3.65 -14.79
C ARG A 257 -20.63 -3.25 -13.80
N ILE A 258 -20.52 -3.71 -12.54
CA ILE A 258 -21.46 -3.31 -11.46
C ILE A 258 -21.30 -1.82 -11.18
N TYR A 259 -20.05 -1.32 -11.05
CA TYR A 259 -19.82 0.11 -10.86
C TYR A 259 -20.43 0.94 -11.98
N TYR A 260 -20.16 0.57 -13.25
CA TYR A 260 -20.72 1.26 -14.41
C TYR A 260 -22.25 1.34 -14.34
N ALA A 261 -22.94 0.22 -14.10
CA ALA A 261 -24.39 0.18 -14.02
C ALA A 261 -24.94 1.11 -12.93
N ARG A 262 -24.38 1.01 -11.70
CA ARG A 262 -24.81 1.84 -10.56
C ARG A 262 -24.50 3.33 -10.77
N ALA A 263 -23.34 3.66 -11.35
CA ALA A 263 -22.98 5.05 -11.61
C ALA A 263 -23.84 5.68 -12.70
N MET A 264 -24.23 4.93 -13.73
CA MET A 264 -25.14 5.42 -14.78
C MET A 264 -26.57 5.64 -14.29
N GLU A 265 -27.00 5.01 -13.19
CA GLU A 265 -28.29 5.27 -12.56
C GLU A 265 -28.42 6.71 -12.02
N LEU A 266 -27.30 7.36 -11.69
CA LEU A 266 -27.28 8.77 -11.25
C LEU A 266 -27.66 9.76 -12.37
N TYR A 267 -27.63 9.31 -13.61
CA TYR A 267 -27.81 10.16 -14.81
C TYR A 267 -29.07 9.79 -15.64
N LYS A 268 -29.91 8.93 -15.09
CA LYS A 268 -31.25 8.62 -15.63
C LYS A 268 -32.30 9.56 -15.04
#